data_14513783bcb2ff67ad16de03eadc1820
#
_entry.id   14513783bcb2ff67ad16de03eadc1820
#
_cell.length_a   1.000
_cell.length_b   1.000
_cell.length_c   1.000
_cell.angle_alpha   90.00
_cell.angle_beta   90.00
_cell.angle_gamma   90.00
#
_symmetry.space_group_name_H-M   'P 1'
#
loop_
_entity.id
_entity.type
_entity.pdbx_description
1 polymer ?
#
loop_
_entity_poly.entity_id
_entity_poly.type
_entity_poly.pdbx_seq_one_letter_code
_entity_poly.pdbx_strand_id
1 'polypeptide(L)'
;MRDLLKTVAAAAVIALAGAYSASAEEIKVGFSPEAYPPFYQQDASGAWGGWEVEIINAICSEEKLDCVLTPIPWDGLIPALTSKKIDAIMNSMSITDERKKTIDFSDKYYNTPTAVIGAKDQKFGATPADLKGKVIGVQVSTTHAAYAKKHFTEAAEIKEYQTQDEANQDLAAGRIDATQADSIALDSFLKSDTGKACCDLKGMVEPDLEILGPGVGAGLRKDDTALKDKLNAGIKAIRASGKYQEITKKYFDFDIFGDDQQVN
;
A
#
# COMPACT_ATOMS: atom_id res chain seq x y z
N MET A 1 -44.58 -79.34 -5.75
CA MET A 1 -44.84 -78.58 -6.94
C MET A 1 -44.30 -77.16 -6.63
N ARG A 2 -43.59 -76.67 -7.51
CA ARG A 2 -42.45 -75.77 -7.45
C ARG A 2 -42.91 -74.33 -7.20
N ASP A 3 -42.42 -73.71 -6.15
CA ASP A 3 -42.56 -72.27 -5.89
C ASP A 3 -41.24 -71.59 -6.23
N LEU A 4 -41.32 -70.67 -7.17
CA LEU A 4 -40.23 -69.83 -7.58
C LEU A 4 -40.02 -68.68 -6.59
N LEU A 5 -38.90 -68.69 -5.90
CA LEU A 5 -38.40 -67.52 -5.17
C LEU A 5 -37.89 -66.49 -6.19
N LYS A 6 -38.51 -65.34 -6.23
CA LYS A 6 -37.99 -64.15 -6.93
C LYS A 6 -37.19 -63.32 -5.95
N THR A 7 -35.87 -63.38 -6.07
CA THR A 7 -34.96 -62.52 -5.34
C THR A 7 -34.89 -61.18 -6.07
N VAL A 8 -35.33 -60.12 -5.41
CA VAL A 8 -35.15 -58.70 -5.85
C VAL A 8 -33.84 -58.20 -5.27
N ALA A 9 -32.84 -58.03 -6.12
CA ALA A 9 -31.58 -57.37 -5.75
C ALA A 9 -31.78 -55.87 -5.82
N ALA A 10 -31.85 -55.20 -4.67
CA ALA A 10 -31.79 -53.74 -4.60
C ALA A 10 -30.34 -53.25 -4.73
N ALA A 11 -30.02 -52.68 -5.87
CA ALA A 11 -28.73 -52.01 -6.07
C ALA A 11 -28.74 -50.63 -5.36
N ALA A 12 -28.03 -50.52 -4.24
CA ALA A 12 -27.80 -49.26 -3.56
C ALA A 12 -26.70 -48.51 -4.32
N VAL A 13 -27.08 -47.49 -5.08
CA VAL A 13 -26.14 -46.53 -5.71
C VAL A 13 -25.69 -45.58 -4.60
N ILE A 14 -24.50 -45.80 -4.04
CA ILE A 14 -23.83 -44.84 -3.17
C ILE A 14 -23.26 -43.75 -4.04
N ALA A 15 -23.94 -42.59 -4.10
CA ALA A 15 -23.40 -41.36 -4.67
C ALA A 15 -22.29 -40.85 -3.71
N LEU A 16 -21.04 -41.14 -4.03
CA LEU A 16 -19.91 -40.43 -3.43
C LEU A 16 -19.97 -38.96 -3.95
N ALA A 17 -20.62 -38.09 -3.18
CA ALA A 17 -20.44 -36.67 -3.30
C ALA A 17 -18.99 -36.34 -2.87
N GLY A 18 -18.08 -36.32 -3.82
CA GLY A 18 -16.73 -35.82 -3.59
C GLY A 18 -16.82 -34.38 -3.11
N ALA A 19 -16.51 -34.15 -1.85
CA ALA A 19 -16.30 -32.81 -1.33
C ALA A 19 -15.05 -32.26 -2.05
N TYR A 20 -15.25 -31.56 -3.16
CA TYR A 20 -14.22 -30.70 -3.71
C TYR A 20 -13.96 -29.63 -2.65
N SER A 21 -12.89 -29.80 -1.87
CA SER A 21 -12.32 -28.68 -1.12
C SER A 21 -11.92 -27.65 -2.16
N ALA A 22 -12.71 -26.59 -2.30
CA ALA A 22 -12.29 -25.44 -3.09
C ALA A 22 -11.01 -24.92 -2.43
N SER A 23 -9.87 -25.14 -3.07
CA SER A 23 -8.63 -24.48 -2.69
C SER A 23 -8.88 -22.97 -2.78
N ALA A 24 -8.37 -22.23 -1.80
CA ALA A 24 -8.40 -20.78 -1.90
C ALA A 24 -7.68 -20.36 -3.19
N GLU A 25 -8.22 -19.34 -3.85
CA GLU A 25 -7.61 -18.80 -5.05
C GLU A 25 -6.30 -18.08 -4.68
N GLU A 26 -5.18 -18.53 -5.26
CA GLU A 26 -3.88 -17.86 -5.05
C GLU A 26 -3.89 -16.52 -5.76
N ILE A 27 -3.59 -15.45 -5.01
CA ILE A 27 -3.48 -14.07 -5.49
C ILE A 27 -2.07 -13.56 -5.21
N LYS A 28 -1.31 -13.28 -6.25
CA LYS A 28 0.02 -12.68 -6.14
C LYS A 28 -0.10 -11.18 -5.91
N VAL A 29 0.15 -10.77 -4.68
CA VAL A 29 0.11 -9.35 -4.28
C VAL A 29 1.51 -8.77 -4.47
N GLY A 30 1.65 -7.85 -5.43
CA GLY A 30 2.89 -7.11 -5.67
C GLY A 30 3.21 -6.19 -4.51
N PHE A 31 4.44 -6.27 -4.04
CA PHE A 31 4.89 -5.69 -2.80
C PHE A 31 6.36 -5.33 -2.91
N SER A 32 6.72 -4.11 -2.51
CA SER A 32 8.11 -3.65 -2.56
C SER A 32 8.98 -4.35 -1.52
N PRO A 33 10.19 -4.83 -1.89
CA PRO A 33 11.10 -5.45 -0.94
C PRO A 33 11.78 -4.43 0.00
N GLU A 34 11.71 -3.14 -0.30
CA GLU A 34 12.27 -2.08 0.52
C GLU A 34 11.34 -1.75 1.68
N ALA A 35 11.89 -1.61 2.89
CA ALA A 35 11.09 -1.29 4.08
C ALA A 35 10.44 0.10 3.98
N TYR A 36 9.18 0.20 4.39
CA TYR A 36 8.42 1.44 4.49
C TYR A 36 7.62 1.47 5.81
N PRO A 37 8.30 1.55 6.95
CA PRO A 37 7.63 1.48 8.24
C PRO A 37 6.74 2.71 8.49
N PRO A 38 5.63 2.55 9.23
CA PRO A 38 5.16 1.35 9.92
C PRO A 38 4.27 0.45 9.06
N PHE A 39 4.15 0.74 7.75
CA PHE A 39 3.26 0.03 6.83
C PHE A 39 3.76 -1.39 6.56
N TYR A 40 5.05 -1.53 6.22
CA TYR A 40 5.68 -2.83 5.99
C TYR A 40 7.19 -2.79 6.22
N GLN A 41 7.71 -3.85 6.79
CA GLN A 41 9.12 -4.11 6.99
C GLN A 41 9.34 -5.60 7.29
N GLN A 42 10.56 -6.08 7.12
CA GLN A 42 10.94 -7.41 7.56
C GLN A 42 11.41 -7.38 9.01
N ASP A 43 11.05 -8.42 9.75
CA ASP A 43 11.62 -8.69 11.05
C ASP A 43 13.00 -9.37 10.94
N ALA A 44 13.62 -9.69 12.07
CA ALA A 44 14.94 -10.34 12.11
C ALA A 44 14.94 -11.76 11.49
N SER A 45 13.79 -12.39 11.31
CA SER A 45 13.65 -13.70 10.65
C SER A 45 13.45 -13.58 9.13
N GLY A 46 13.27 -12.36 8.62
CA GLY A 46 12.92 -12.07 7.25
C GLY A 46 11.42 -12.16 6.95
N ALA A 47 10.57 -12.32 7.97
CA ALA A 47 9.13 -12.32 7.79
C ALA A 47 8.60 -10.88 7.64
N TRP A 48 7.69 -10.69 6.69
CA TRP A 48 7.03 -9.41 6.48
C TRP A 48 6.00 -9.13 7.56
N GLY A 49 6.04 -7.93 8.11
CA GLY A 49 5.09 -7.41 9.08
C GLY A 49 4.86 -5.92 8.89
N GLY A 50 3.95 -5.36 9.68
CA GLY A 50 3.55 -3.98 9.62
C GLY A 50 2.06 -3.83 9.39
N TRP A 51 1.57 -2.60 9.51
CA TRP A 51 0.14 -2.31 9.45
C TRP A 51 -0.50 -2.78 8.13
N GLU A 52 0.10 -2.45 7.00
CA GLU A 52 -0.46 -2.77 5.68
C GLU A 52 -0.44 -4.28 5.41
N VAL A 53 0.60 -4.99 5.87
CA VAL A 53 0.67 -6.46 5.77
C VAL A 53 -0.46 -7.11 6.57
N GLU A 54 -0.76 -6.63 7.79
CA GLU A 54 -1.88 -7.14 8.57
C GLU A 54 -3.24 -6.83 7.91
N ILE A 55 -3.40 -5.66 7.28
CA ILE A 55 -4.61 -5.30 6.53
C ILE A 55 -4.78 -6.18 5.30
N ILE A 56 -3.72 -6.42 4.51
CA ILE A 56 -3.74 -7.36 3.37
C ILE A 56 -4.22 -8.73 3.81
N ASN A 57 -3.60 -9.28 4.86
CA ASN A 57 -3.95 -10.59 5.39
C ASN A 57 -5.41 -10.65 5.88
N ALA A 58 -5.89 -9.58 6.51
CA ALA A 58 -7.27 -9.52 6.99
C ALA A 58 -8.28 -9.49 5.83
N ILE A 59 -8.04 -8.66 4.80
CA ILE A 59 -8.88 -8.58 3.59
C ILE A 59 -8.91 -9.94 2.87
N CYS A 60 -7.74 -10.55 2.67
CA CYS A 60 -7.63 -11.83 1.97
C CYS A 60 -8.32 -12.96 2.75
N SER A 61 -8.21 -12.96 4.07
CA SER A 61 -8.89 -13.94 4.95
C SER A 61 -10.42 -13.83 4.86
N GLU A 62 -10.98 -12.62 4.87
CA GLU A 62 -12.43 -12.41 4.72
C GLU A 62 -12.96 -12.97 3.40
N GLU A 63 -12.22 -12.76 2.32
CA GLU A 63 -12.60 -13.18 0.97
C GLU A 63 -12.12 -14.59 0.60
N LYS A 64 -11.49 -15.32 1.55
CA LYS A 64 -10.95 -16.67 1.38
C LYS A 64 -9.97 -16.76 0.20
N LEU A 65 -9.15 -15.72 0.03
CA LEU A 65 -8.07 -15.65 -0.94
C LEU A 65 -6.77 -16.13 -0.29
N ASP A 66 -5.92 -16.82 -1.04
CA ASP A 66 -4.55 -17.13 -0.65
C ASP A 66 -3.60 -16.06 -1.20
N CYS A 67 -3.42 -15.00 -0.44
CA CYS A 67 -2.62 -13.86 -0.88
C CYS A 67 -1.13 -14.08 -0.59
N VAL A 68 -0.34 -14.15 -1.66
CA VAL A 68 1.10 -14.36 -1.63
C VAL A 68 1.81 -13.03 -1.92
N LEU A 69 2.53 -12.48 -0.93
CA LEU A 69 3.35 -11.29 -1.12
C LEU A 69 4.47 -11.60 -2.11
N THR A 70 4.48 -10.90 -3.24
CA THR A 70 5.41 -11.12 -4.35
C THR A 70 6.34 -9.91 -4.47
N PRO A 71 7.65 -10.05 -4.18
CA PRO A 71 8.59 -8.94 -4.19
C PRO A 71 8.80 -8.37 -5.59
N ILE A 72 8.49 -7.10 -5.77
CA ILE A 72 8.71 -6.32 -7.00
C ILE A 72 9.19 -4.93 -6.58
N PRO A 73 10.31 -4.40 -7.10
CA PRO A 73 10.70 -3.01 -6.84
C PRO A 73 9.58 -2.04 -7.18
N TRP A 74 9.49 -0.95 -6.43
CA TRP A 74 8.38 0.01 -6.50
C TRP A 74 8.02 0.44 -7.92
N ASP A 75 9.00 0.86 -8.70
CA ASP A 75 8.83 1.34 -10.10
C ASP A 75 8.44 0.22 -11.07
N GLY A 76 8.62 -1.04 -10.68
CA GLY A 76 8.24 -2.24 -11.41
C GLY A 76 6.82 -2.75 -11.13
N LEU A 77 6.10 -2.25 -10.11
CA LEU A 77 4.80 -2.79 -9.69
C LEU A 77 3.73 -2.69 -10.78
N ILE A 78 3.51 -1.51 -11.36
CA ILE A 78 2.51 -1.32 -12.44
C ILE A 78 2.87 -2.14 -13.69
N PRO A 79 4.11 -2.14 -14.19
CA PRO A 79 4.53 -3.06 -15.25
C PRO A 79 4.32 -4.53 -14.95
N ALA A 80 4.58 -4.98 -13.70
CA ALA A 80 4.36 -6.37 -13.30
C ALA A 80 2.88 -6.75 -13.29
N LEU A 81 2.00 -5.83 -12.82
CA LEU A 81 0.55 -6.02 -12.83
C LEU A 81 0.01 -6.13 -14.26
N THR A 82 0.37 -5.20 -15.14
CA THR A 82 -0.10 -5.19 -16.54
C THR A 82 0.42 -6.36 -17.35
N SER A 83 1.62 -6.88 -17.04
CA SER A 83 2.18 -8.08 -17.65
C SER A 83 1.73 -9.40 -16.99
N LYS A 84 0.80 -9.34 -16.02
CA LYS A 84 0.23 -10.51 -15.31
C LYS A 84 1.26 -11.32 -14.51
N LYS A 85 2.33 -10.70 -14.06
CA LYS A 85 3.29 -11.32 -13.12
C LYS A 85 2.75 -11.32 -11.69
N ILE A 86 1.91 -10.35 -11.38
CA ILE A 86 1.17 -10.20 -10.12
C ILE A 86 -0.30 -9.93 -10.44
N ASP A 87 -1.20 -10.11 -9.47
CA ASP A 87 -2.64 -10.00 -9.65
C ASP A 87 -3.21 -8.72 -9.00
N ALA A 88 -2.58 -8.24 -7.96
CA ALA A 88 -2.90 -6.97 -7.31
C ALA A 88 -1.63 -6.26 -6.84
N ILE A 89 -1.70 -4.95 -6.64
CA ILE A 89 -0.68 -4.16 -5.95
C ILE A 89 -1.30 -3.67 -4.64
N MET A 90 -0.72 -4.05 -3.50
CA MET A 90 -1.07 -3.47 -2.20
C MET A 90 0.21 -3.07 -1.51
N ASN A 91 0.63 -1.83 -1.73
CA ASN A 91 1.95 -1.32 -1.35
C ASN A 91 1.93 0.22 -1.25
N SER A 92 1.06 0.75 -0.43
CA SER A 92 0.93 2.21 -0.20
C SER A 92 0.72 3.01 -1.50
N MET A 93 0.02 2.43 -2.49
CA MET A 93 -0.16 3.05 -3.80
C MET A 93 -1.37 3.99 -3.81
N SER A 94 -1.12 5.30 -3.90
CA SER A 94 -2.16 6.33 -4.00
C SER A 94 -3.00 6.15 -5.26
N ILE A 95 -4.31 6.31 -5.10
CA ILE A 95 -5.28 6.34 -6.19
C ILE A 95 -5.15 7.69 -6.90
N THR A 96 -4.73 7.69 -8.16
CA THR A 96 -4.64 8.93 -8.96
C THR A 96 -5.21 8.72 -10.35
N ASP A 97 -5.70 9.80 -10.98
CA ASP A 97 -6.21 9.74 -12.35
C ASP A 97 -5.12 9.38 -13.36
N GLU A 98 -3.87 9.77 -13.10
CA GLU A 98 -2.74 9.37 -13.94
C GLU A 98 -2.56 7.85 -13.94
N ARG A 99 -2.53 7.23 -12.76
CA ARG A 99 -2.43 5.77 -12.63
C ARG A 99 -3.65 5.05 -13.19
N LYS A 100 -4.85 5.63 -13.03
CA LYS A 100 -6.11 5.12 -13.61
C LYS A 100 -6.12 5.07 -15.14
N LYS A 101 -5.24 5.78 -15.82
CA LYS A 101 -5.08 5.62 -17.28
C LYS A 101 -4.58 4.20 -17.64
N THR A 102 -3.78 3.59 -16.79
CA THR A 102 -3.13 2.29 -17.03
C THR A 102 -3.74 1.13 -16.24
N ILE A 103 -4.09 1.35 -14.98
CA ILE A 103 -4.64 0.34 -14.05
C ILE A 103 -5.97 0.82 -13.47
N ASP A 104 -6.66 -0.04 -12.73
CA ASP A 104 -7.82 0.31 -11.91
C ASP A 104 -7.46 0.19 -10.43
N PHE A 105 -8.36 0.61 -9.54
CA PHE A 105 -8.16 0.57 -8.09
C PHE A 105 -9.39 0.03 -7.38
N SER A 106 -9.15 -0.59 -6.22
CA SER A 106 -10.19 -0.84 -5.22
C SER A 106 -10.69 0.47 -4.62
N ASP A 107 -11.67 0.36 -3.73
CA ASP A 107 -11.97 1.42 -2.77
C ASP A 107 -10.73 1.74 -1.93
N LYS A 108 -10.66 2.98 -1.43
CA LYS A 108 -9.63 3.42 -0.49
C LYS A 108 -9.63 2.56 0.76
N TYR A 109 -8.45 2.13 1.25
CA TYR A 109 -8.33 1.47 2.55
C TYR A 109 -7.52 2.26 3.58
N TYR A 110 -6.81 3.31 3.20
CA TYR A 110 -6.27 4.33 4.11
C TYR A 110 -5.91 5.64 3.41
N ASN A 111 -5.52 6.64 4.19
CA ASN A 111 -5.00 7.91 3.69
C ASN A 111 -3.85 8.39 4.58
N THR A 112 -2.91 9.12 3.99
CA THR A 112 -1.81 9.77 4.69
C THR A 112 -1.49 11.09 4.02
N PRO A 113 -1.37 12.20 4.80
CA PRO A 113 -0.91 13.46 4.24
C PRO A 113 0.54 13.38 3.77
N THR A 114 0.94 14.27 2.88
CA THR A 114 2.33 14.40 2.44
C THR A 114 3.05 15.45 3.28
N ALA A 115 4.26 15.13 3.72
CA ALA A 115 5.09 16.01 4.53
C ALA A 115 6.49 16.19 3.94
N VAL A 116 7.17 17.22 4.45
CA VAL A 116 8.59 17.49 4.22
C VAL A 116 9.31 17.42 5.56
N ILE A 117 10.42 16.68 5.60
CA ILE A 117 11.38 16.69 6.71
C ILE A 117 12.71 17.26 6.22
N GLY A 118 13.53 17.76 7.13
CA GLY A 118 14.83 18.35 6.81
C GLY A 118 15.76 18.41 8.01
N ALA A 119 17.00 18.86 7.80
CA ALA A 119 18.00 18.95 8.85
C ALA A 119 17.54 19.88 9.99
N LYS A 120 17.77 19.48 11.25
CA LYS A 120 17.32 20.20 12.45
C LYS A 120 17.89 21.61 12.60
N ASP A 121 19.13 21.79 12.18
CA ASP A 121 19.84 23.08 12.24
C ASP A 121 19.39 24.08 11.18
N GLN A 122 18.63 23.62 10.18
CA GLN A 122 18.06 24.46 9.12
C GLN A 122 16.61 24.83 9.44
N LYS A 123 16.28 26.12 9.38
CA LYS A 123 14.93 26.63 9.61
C LYS A 123 14.29 27.03 8.29
N PHE A 124 13.32 26.23 7.86
CA PHE A 124 12.47 26.46 6.71
C PHE A 124 11.15 25.69 6.87
N GLY A 125 10.16 26.00 6.07
CA GLY A 125 8.87 25.31 6.02
C GLY A 125 8.76 24.40 4.78
N ALA A 126 7.54 24.00 4.44
CA ALA A 126 7.23 23.11 3.32
C ALA A 126 6.61 23.84 2.11
N THR A 127 6.67 25.16 2.07
CA THR A 127 6.17 25.95 0.92
C THR A 127 7.26 26.11 -0.15
N PRO A 128 6.89 26.37 -1.42
CA PRO A 128 7.88 26.65 -2.47
C PRO A 128 8.85 27.79 -2.11
N ALA A 129 8.36 28.82 -1.41
CA ALA A 129 9.17 29.94 -0.96
C ALA A 129 10.22 29.54 0.09
N ASP A 130 9.83 28.66 1.03
CA ASP A 130 10.70 28.16 2.09
C ASP A 130 11.78 27.21 1.54
N LEU A 131 11.47 26.49 0.46
CA LEU A 131 12.33 25.49 -0.17
C LEU A 131 13.27 26.09 -1.23
N LYS A 132 13.27 27.41 -1.40
CA LYS A 132 14.08 28.10 -2.42
C LYS A 132 15.57 27.81 -2.24
N GLY A 133 16.19 27.30 -3.31
CA GLY A 133 17.60 26.98 -3.37
C GLY A 133 18.03 25.72 -2.62
N LYS A 134 17.08 24.90 -2.18
CA LYS A 134 17.33 23.62 -1.49
C LYS A 134 17.33 22.45 -2.45
N VAL A 135 17.94 21.35 -2.03
CA VAL A 135 17.88 20.05 -2.71
C VAL A 135 16.89 19.15 -1.97
N ILE A 136 15.84 18.71 -2.68
CA ILE A 136 14.76 17.87 -2.13
C ILE A 136 14.86 16.47 -2.71
N GLY A 137 15.01 15.46 -1.85
CA GLY A 137 14.97 14.04 -2.22
C GLY A 137 13.54 13.51 -2.27
N VAL A 138 13.23 12.72 -3.30
CA VAL A 138 11.95 12.02 -3.46
C VAL A 138 12.19 10.64 -4.07
N GLN A 139 11.32 9.68 -3.77
CA GLN A 139 11.37 8.39 -4.45
C GLN A 139 10.77 8.50 -5.86
N VAL A 140 11.44 7.92 -6.87
CA VAL A 140 10.97 7.88 -8.26
C VAL A 140 9.60 7.23 -8.40
N SER A 141 8.84 7.64 -9.42
CA SER A 141 7.50 7.08 -9.75
C SER A 141 6.45 7.21 -8.64
N THR A 142 6.68 8.09 -7.66
CA THR A 142 5.72 8.40 -6.60
C THR A 142 4.90 9.64 -6.91
N THR A 143 3.77 9.78 -6.23
CA THR A 143 2.99 11.02 -6.21
C THR A 143 3.78 12.18 -5.60
N HIS A 144 4.68 11.87 -4.66
CA HIS A 144 5.57 12.86 -4.03
C HIS A 144 6.56 13.43 -5.03
N ALA A 145 7.16 12.60 -5.90
CA ALA A 145 8.03 13.07 -6.99
C ALA A 145 7.25 13.94 -7.99
N ALA A 146 6.03 13.52 -8.34
CA ALA A 146 5.18 14.33 -9.24
C ALA A 146 4.80 15.67 -8.61
N TYR A 147 4.44 15.67 -7.32
CA TYR A 147 4.14 16.89 -6.56
C TYR A 147 5.34 17.83 -6.49
N ALA A 148 6.50 17.32 -6.10
CA ALA A 148 7.72 18.12 -6.00
C ALA A 148 8.10 18.73 -7.36
N LYS A 149 7.98 17.97 -8.44
CA LYS A 149 8.23 18.47 -9.80
C LYS A 149 7.26 19.56 -10.23
N LYS A 150 5.97 19.45 -9.88
CA LYS A 150 4.97 20.46 -10.22
C LYS A 150 5.12 21.74 -9.38
N HIS A 151 5.32 21.59 -8.07
CA HIS A 151 5.21 22.71 -7.14
C HIS A 151 6.55 23.30 -6.70
N PHE A 152 7.65 22.56 -6.75
CA PHE A 152 8.93 22.97 -6.18
C PHE A 152 10.05 23.19 -7.20
N THR A 153 9.94 22.73 -8.45
CA THR A 153 11.03 22.79 -9.45
C THR A 153 11.52 24.22 -9.72
N GLU A 154 10.67 25.24 -9.64
CA GLU A 154 11.07 26.62 -9.82
C GLU A 154 11.87 27.19 -8.61
N ALA A 155 11.72 26.57 -7.46
CA ALA A 155 12.32 27.02 -6.20
C ALA A 155 13.49 26.12 -5.75
N ALA A 156 13.44 24.82 -6.01
CA ALA A 156 14.34 23.82 -5.46
C ALA A 156 14.85 22.85 -6.54
N GLU A 157 16.01 22.23 -6.29
CA GLU A 157 16.47 21.09 -7.05
C GLU A 157 15.76 19.82 -6.56
N ILE A 158 15.20 19.00 -7.48
CA ILE A 158 14.55 17.73 -7.15
C ILE A 158 15.49 16.59 -7.50
N LYS A 159 15.92 15.83 -6.48
CA LYS A 159 16.77 14.65 -6.64
C LYS A 159 15.93 13.39 -6.43
N GLU A 160 15.89 12.54 -7.45
CA GLU A 160 15.14 11.28 -7.41
C GLU A 160 16.02 10.13 -6.94
N TYR A 161 15.45 9.25 -6.10
CA TYR A 161 16.06 8.04 -5.53
C TYR A 161 15.24 6.81 -5.87
N GLN A 162 15.85 5.64 -5.89
CA GLN A 162 15.10 4.40 -6.12
C GLN A 162 14.23 4.05 -4.92
N THR A 163 14.69 4.35 -3.71
CA THR A 163 13.94 4.09 -2.46
C THR A 163 13.81 5.35 -1.61
N GLN A 164 12.78 5.40 -0.77
CA GLN A 164 12.65 6.48 0.22
C GLN A 164 13.78 6.43 1.26
N ASP A 165 14.26 5.23 1.59
CA ASP A 165 15.36 5.06 2.55
C ASP A 165 16.66 5.69 2.04
N GLU A 166 16.99 5.56 0.75
CA GLU A 166 18.14 6.26 0.15
C GLU A 166 18.03 7.77 0.29
N ALA A 167 16.83 8.35 0.07
CA ALA A 167 16.61 9.77 0.27
C ALA A 167 16.79 10.18 1.75
N ASN A 168 16.27 9.37 2.68
CA ASN A 168 16.41 9.59 4.12
C ASN A 168 17.89 9.52 4.57
N GLN A 169 18.65 8.58 4.04
CA GLN A 169 20.08 8.44 4.32
C GLN A 169 20.90 9.61 3.76
N ASP A 170 20.56 10.09 2.56
CA ASP A 170 21.21 11.26 1.96
C ASP A 170 20.88 12.54 2.75
N LEU A 171 19.65 12.67 3.26
CA LEU A 171 19.29 13.75 4.17
C LEU A 171 20.10 13.68 5.48
N ALA A 172 20.15 12.51 6.11
CA ALA A 172 20.89 12.33 7.36
C ALA A 172 22.40 12.62 7.20
N ALA A 173 22.94 12.35 6.02
CA ALA A 173 24.33 12.63 5.67
C ALA A 173 24.60 14.07 5.20
N GLY A 174 23.57 14.91 5.14
CA GLY A 174 23.68 16.31 4.66
C GLY A 174 23.97 16.46 3.18
N ARG A 175 23.65 15.45 2.35
CA ARG A 175 23.82 15.50 0.88
C ARG A 175 22.62 16.12 0.16
N ILE A 176 21.50 16.20 0.84
CA ILE A 176 20.30 16.95 0.46
C ILE A 176 19.77 17.72 1.68
N ASP A 177 18.93 18.71 1.46
CA ASP A 177 18.38 19.58 2.51
C ASP A 177 17.08 19.06 3.10
N ALA A 178 16.28 18.37 2.28
CA ALA A 178 14.95 17.89 2.65
C ALA A 178 14.60 16.60 1.91
N THR A 179 13.61 15.87 2.42
CA THR A 179 12.92 14.80 1.68
C THR A 179 11.42 14.92 1.87
N GLN A 180 10.66 14.49 0.86
CA GLN A 180 9.20 14.53 0.83
C GLN A 180 8.65 13.12 0.62
N ALA A 181 7.72 12.72 1.50
CA ALA A 181 7.02 11.43 1.42
C ALA A 181 5.71 11.48 2.24
N ASP A 182 5.08 10.32 2.43
CA ASP A 182 3.98 10.15 3.37
C ASP A 182 4.39 10.57 4.77
N SER A 183 3.61 11.41 5.41
CA SER A 183 3.92 11.96 6.74
C SER A 183 4.14 10.89 7.80
N ILE A 184 3.38 9.79 7.72
CA ILE A 184 3.47 8.67 8.67
C ILE A 184 4.79 7.91 8.52
N ALA A 185 5.22 7.66 7.27
CA ALA A 185 6.51 7.02 7.01
C ALA A 185 7.68 7.92 7.44
N LEU A 186 7.58 9.22 7.18
CA LEU A 186 8.57 10.20 7.63
C LEU A 186 8.60 10.32 9.16
N ASP A 187 7.45 10.29 9.83
CA ASP A 187 7.39 10.28 11.31
C ASP A 187 8.06 9.03 11.89
N SER A 188 7.88 7.87 11.25
CA SER A 188 8.59 6.66 11.63
C SER A 188 10.10 6.81 11.49
N PHE A 189 10.58 7.41 10.40
CA PHE A 189 12.01 7.72 10.25
C PHE A 189 12.48 8.70 11.32
N LEU A 190 11.76 9.79 11.59
CA LEU A 190 12.09 10.78 12.63
C LEU A 190 12.17 10.17 14.04
N LYS A 191 11.45 9.07 14.30
CA LYS A 191 11.50 8.32 15.55
C LYS A 191 12.66 7.33 15.64
N SER A 192 13.35 7.04 14.55
CA SER A 192 14.58 6.23 14.53
C SER A 192 15.75 6.98 15.17
N ASP A 193 16.81 6.27 15.52
CA ASP A 193 18.02 6.90 16.10
C ASP A 193 18.66 7.87 15.11
N THR A 194 18.72 7.52 13.82
CA THR A 194 19.24 8.37 12.74
C THR A 194 18.38 9.61 12.57
N GLY A 195 17.06 9.45 12.44
CA GLY A 195 16.13 10.58 12.25
C GLY A 195 16.12 11.52 13.45
N LYS A 196 16.12 10.98 14.68
CA LYS A 196 16.25 11.79 15.91
C LYS A 196 17.53 12.61 15.97
N ALA A 197 18.63 12.07 15.44
CA ALA A 197 19.90 12.77 15.45
C ALA A 197 19.95 13.92 14.43
N CYS A 198 19.41 13.70 13.21
CA CYS A 198 19.62 14.63 12.09
C CYS A 198 18.48 15.63 11.88
N CYS A 199 17.24 15.22 12.08
CA CYS A 199 16.15 15.76 11.29
C CYS A 199 14.91 16.10 12.11
N ASP A 200 14.05 16.96 11.58
CA ASP A 200 12.74 17.28 12.12
C ASP A 200 11.71 17.51 11.00
N LEU A 201 10.44 17.56 11.39
CA LEU A 201 9.34 17.90 10.50
C LEU A 201 9.43 19.38 10.10
N LYS A 202 9.41 19.67 8.81
CA LYS A 202 9.38 21.03 8.28
C LYS A 202 7.96 21.52 7.97
N GLY A 203 7.05 20.61 7.72
CA GLY A 203 5.62 20.90 7.53
C GLY A 203 4.93 19.91 6.62
N MET A 204 3.60 20.01 6.58
CA MET A 204 2.77 19.35 5.57
C MET A 204 2.78 20.20 4.30
N VAL A 205 2.69 19.56 3.14
CA VAL A 205 2.49 20.27 1.88
C VAL A 205 1.02 20.63 1.70
N GLU A 206 0.74 21.65 0.90
CA GLU A 206 -0.62 21.98 0.50
C GLU A 206 -1.25 20.81 -0.28
N PRO A 207 -2.50 20.42 0.00
CA PRO A 207 -3.17 19.34 -0.71
C PRO A 207 -3.31 19.64 -2.20
N ASP A 208 -2.93 18.67 -3.03
CA ASP A 208 -3.20 18.63 -4.47
C ASP A 208 -3.77 17.26 -4.81
N LEU A 209 -5.10 17.14 -4.75
CA LEU A 209 -5.79 15.87 -4.94
C LEU A 209 -5.61 15.28 -6.34
N GLU A 210 -5.35 16.11 -7.36
CA GLU A 210 -5.06 15.64 -8.71
C GLU A 210 -3.79 14.79 -8.75
N ILE A 211 -2.78 15.18 -7.96
CA ILE A 211 -1.47 14.51 -7.93
C ILE A 211 -1.38 13.49 -6.81
N LEU A 212 -1.75 13.89 -5.58
CA LEU A 212 -1.57 13.07 -4.39
C LEU A 212 -2.68 12.02 -4.25
N GLY A 213 -3.84 12.27 -4.87
CA GLY A 213 -5.02 11.39 -4.81
C GLY A 213 -5.79 11.48 -3.48
N PRO A 214 -6.94 10.81 -3.40
CA PRO A 214 -7.79 10.82 -2.21
C PRO A 214 -7.40 9.81 -1.13
N GLY A 215 -6.39 9.01 -1.39
CA GLY A 215 -5.91 7.95 -0.51
C GLY A 215 -5.33 6.76 -1.28
N VAL A 216 -5.05 5.70 -0.54
CA VAL A 216 -4.40 4.48 -1.01
C VAL A 216 -5.44 3.40 -1.29
N GLY A 217 -5.29 2.72 -2.42
CA GLY A 217 -6.13 1.59 -2.84
C GLY A 217 -5.29 0.45 -3.42
N ALA A 218 -5.88 -0.74 -3.50
CA ALA A 218 -5.26 -1.85 -4.21
C ALA A 218 -5.29 -1.58 -5.72
N GLY A 219 -4.12 -1.60 -6.37
CA GLY A 219 -4.01 -1.49 -7.83
C GLY A 219 -4.37 -2.81 -8.50
N LEU A 220 -5.16 -2.76 -9.58
CA LEU A 220 -5.72 -3.91 -10.28
C LEU A 220 -5.65 -3.70 -11.80
N ARG A 221 -5.69 -4.78 -12.58
CA ARG A 221 -5.93 -4.65 -14.02
C ARG A 221 -7.34 -4.15 -14.27
N LYS A 222 -7.53 -3.36 -15.32
CA LYS A 222 -8.85 -2.75 -15.65
C LYS A 222 -9.96 -3.75 -15.94
N ASP A 223 -9.59 -4.92 -16.42
CA ASP A 223 -10.51 -6.01 -16.76
C ASP A 223 -10.75 -7.00 -15.59
N ASP A 224 -10.06 -6.83 -14.47
CA ASP A 224 -10.16 -7.72 -13.32
C ASP A 224 -11.20 -7.24 -12.28
N THR A 225 -12.42 -7.07 -12.75
CA THR A 225 -13.52 -6.56 -11.92
C THR A 225 -13.89 -7.53 -10.80
N ALA A 226 -13.77 -8.84 -11.02
CA ALA A 226 -14.10 -9.85 -10.02
C ALA A 226 -13.17 -9.76 -8.80
N LEU A 227 -11.85 -9.59 -9.00
CA LEU A 227 -10.92 -9.41 -7.90
C LEU A 227 -11.12 -8.05 -7.21
N LYS A 228 -11.40 -6.99 -7.97
CA LYS A 228 -11.76 -5.69 -7.43
C LYS A 228 -12.95 -5.76 -6.48
N ASP A 229 -14.02 -6.46 -6.90
CA ASP A 229 -15.23 -6.61 -6.09
C ASP A 229 -14.96 -7.39 -4.80
N LYS A 230 -14.14 -8.45 -4.85
CA LYS A 230 -13.69 -9.19 -3.67
C LYS A 230 -12.90 -8.29 -2.72
N LEU A 231 -11.90 -7.55 -3.22
CA LEU A 231 -11.09 -6.67 -2.37
C LEU A 231 -11.93 -5.57 -1.72
N ASN A 232 -12.87 -4.97 -2.46
CA ASN A 232 -13.81 -3.99 -1.91
C ASN A 232 -14.72 -4.59 -0.83
N ALA A 233 -15.22 -5.81 -1.06
CA ALA A 233 -16.02 -6.53 -0.06
C ALA A 233 -15.20 -6.81 1.21
N GLY A 234 -13.96 -7.27 1.07
CA GLY A 234 -13.05 -7.50 2.19
C GLY A 234 -12.72 -6.22 2.97
N ILE A 235 -12.39 -5.12 2.29
CA ILE A 235 -12.17 -3.80 2.91
C ILE A 235 -13.40 -3.39 3.73
N LYS A 236 -14.59 -3.51 3.17
CA LYS A 236 -15.85 -3.19 3.85
C LYS A 236 -16.10 -4.11 5.05
N ALA A 237 -15.84 -5.41 4.91
CA ALA A 237 -16.07 -6.40 5.95
C ALA A 237 -15.15 -6.19 7.17
N ILE A 238 -13.84 -5.97 6.97
CA ILE A 238 -12.91 -5.73 8.08
C ILE A 238 -13.20 -4.41 8.80
N ARG A 239 -13.72 -3.41 8.09
CA ARG A 239 -14.18 -2.15 8.71
C ARG A 239 -15.45 -2.36 9.52
N ALA A 240 -16.44 -3.06 8.99
CA ALA A 240 -17.71 -3.32 9.65
C ALA A 240 -17.58 -4.22 10.88
N SER A 241 -16.68 -5.21 10.86
CA SER A 241 -16.42 -6.12 11.99
C SER A 241 -15.58 -5.48 13.11
N GLY A 242 -14.96 -4.31 12.86
CA GLY A 242 -14.02 -3.69 13.78
C GLY A 242 -12.59 -4.26 13.69
N LYS A 243 -12.33 -5.21 12.79
CA LYS A 243 -10.99 -5.80 12.61
C LYS A 243 -9.98 -4.76 12.12
N TYR A 244 -10.41 -3.85 11.24
CA TYR A 244 -9.58 -2.73 10.79
C TYR A 244 -9.09 -1.89 11.97
N GLN A 245 -9.98 -1.49 12.89
CA GLN A 245 -9.64 -0.70 14.07
C GLN A 245 -8.78 -1.47 15.07
N GLU A 246 -9.01 -2.78 15.22
CA GLU A 246 -8.17 -3.66 16.06
C GLU A 246 -6.71 -3.65 15.56
N ILE A 247 -6.50 -3.82 14.25
CA ILE A 247 -5.17 -3.77 13.65
C ILE A 247 -4.58 -2.36 13.78
N THR A 248 -5.35 -1.33 13.42
CA THR A 248 -4.89 0.06 13.40
C THR A 248 -4.37 0.53 14.75
N LYS A 249 -5.05 0.17 15.85
CA LYS A 249 -4.66 0.55 17.23
C LYS A 249 -3.31 0.00 17.69
N LYS A 250 -2.74 -0.99 17.00
CA LYS A 250 -1.40 -1.51 17.29
C LYS A 250 -0.30 -0.56 16.81
N TYR A 251 -0.61 0.29 15.83
CA TYR A 251 0.35 1.12 15.10
C TYR A 251 0.07 2.61 15.25
N PHE A 252 -1.21 3.00 15.41
CA PHE A 252 -1.67 4.39 15.39
C PHE A 252 -2.66 4.65 16.52
N ASP A 253 -2.63 5.85 17.07
CA ASP A 253 -3.58 6.38 18.06
C ASP A 253 -4.71 7.23 17.41
N PHE A 254 -4.77 7.25 16.07
CA PHE A 254 -5.77 7.95 15.26
C PHE A 254 -6.35 7.03 14.18
N ASP A 255 -7.45 7.45 13.54
CA ASP A 255 -8.05 6.75 12.41
C ASP A 255 -7.31 7.11 11.12
N ILE A 256 -6.49 6.15 10.62
CA ILE A 256 -5.72 6.32 9.39
C ILE A 256 -6.59 6.26 8.13
N PHE A 257 -7.83 5.79 8.23
CA PHE A 257 -8.75 5.80 7.08
C PHE A 257 -9.02 7.22 6.60
N GLY A 258 -9.04 8.18 7.53
CA GLY A 258 -9.35 9.58 7.28
C GLY A 258 -10.83 9.78 6.91
N ASP A 259 -11.19 11.03 6.63
CA ASP A 259 -12.55 11.38 6.20
C ASP A 259 -12.88 10.72 4.87
N ASP A 260 -14.16 10.33 4.71
CA ASP A 260 -14.71 9.89 3.43
C ASP A 260 -14.84 11.13 2.51
N GLN A 261 -13.73 11.64 2.03
CA GLN A 261 -13.70 12.55 0.88
C GLN A 261 -14.19 11.71 -0.31
N GLN A 262 -15.48 11.80 -0.56
CA GLN A 262 -16.12 11.09 -1.65
C GLN A 262 -15.44 11.48 -2.96
N VAL A 263 -14.85 10.49 -3.61
CA VAL A 263 -14.48 10.59 -5.01
C VAL A 263 -15.80 10.52 -5.80
N ASN A 264 -16.37 11.69 -6.11
CA ASN A 264 -17.47 11.80 -7.05
C ASN A 264 -16.93 11.72 -8.48
#